data_b852552a95d1707fcdeb3ff736f48262
#
_entry.id   b852552a95d1707fcdeb3ff736f48262
#
_cell.length_a   1.000
_cell.length_b   1.000
_cell.length_c   1.000
_cell.angle_alpha   90.00
_cell.angle_beta   90.00
_cell.angle_gamma   90.00
#
_symmetry.space_group_name_H-M   'P 1'
#
loop_
_entity.id
_entity.type
_entity.pdbx_description
1 polymer ?
#
loop_
_entity_poly.entity_id
_entity_poly.type
_entity_poly.pdbx_seq_one_letter_code
_entity_poly.pdbx_strand_id
1 'polypeptide(L)'
;MSAPDPALLDRLRAIVGAAHVLTAPEDILPYGFDGTAALKGPVGLVVLPGSTAEVSAVVGLAHERGLPIVTRGSGTGLSGGSVPSEGCLVLCLTRLDQVLAVDAANLTVREIGRAHV
;
A
#
# COMPACT_ATOMS: atom_id res chain seq x y z
N MET A 1 -18.68 -7.25 -4.35
CA MET A 1 -17.30 -7.62 -4.00
C MET A 1 -17.32 -8.62 -2.86
N SER A 2 -16.60 -9.71 -3.02
CA SER A 2 -16.55 -10.74 -1.98
C SER A 2 -15.59 -10.33 -0.87
N ALA A 3 -15.85 -10.81 0.35
CA ALA A 3 -14.97 -10.57 1.48
C ALA A 3 -13.60 -11.24 1.24
N PRO A 4 -12.51 -10.67 1.78
CA PRO A 4 -11.20 -11.31 1.70
C PRO A 4 -11.20 -12.68 2.38
N ASP A 5 -10.42 -13.61 1.83
CA ASP A 5 -10.26 -14.95 2.40
C ASP A 5 -9.63 -14.86 3.79
N PRO A 6 -10.21 -15.49 4.83
CA PRO A 6 -9.63 -15.49 6.17
C PRO A 6 -8.20 -16.00 6.25
N ALA A 7 -7.85 -17.01 5.45
CA ALA A 7 -6.49 -17.53 5.41
C ALA A 7 -5.49 -16.50 4.86
N LEU A 8 -5.91 -15.75 3.85
CA LEU A 8 -5.11 -14.65 3.32
C LEU A 8 -4.89 -13.57 4.38
N LEU A 9 -5.94 -13.17 5.09
CA LEU A 9 -5.85 -12.17 6.15
C LEU A 9 -4.90 -12.60 7.27
N ASP A 10 -4.96 -13.87 7.67
CA ASP A 10 -4.08 -14.40 8.70
C ASP A 10 -2.61 -14.33 8.27
N ARG A 11 -2.32 -14.68 7.02
CA ARG A 11 -0.96 -14.60 6.48
C ARG A 11 -0.46 -13.15 6.40
N LEU A 12 -1.31 -12.23 5.97
CA LEU A 12 -0.95 -10.80 5.92
C LEU A 12 -0.68 -10.24 7.32
N ARG A 13 -1.52 -10.60 8.28
CA ARG A 13 -1.32 -10.18 9.67
C ARG A 13 -0.03 -10.72 10.26
N ALA A 14 0.35 -11.93 9.86
CA ALA A 14 1.63 -12.51 10.30
C ALA A 14 2.83 -11.77 9.69
N ILE A 15 2.69 -11.20 8.50
CA ILE A 15 3.77 -10.45 7.84
C ILE A 15 3.91 -9.05 8.44
N VAL A 16 2.82 -8.28 8.50
CA VAL A 16 2.88 -6.83 8.81
C VAL A 16 2.34 -6.48 10.19
N GLY A 17 1.71 -7.41 10.88
CA GLY A 17 1.01 -7.17 12.13
C GLY A 17 -0.47 -6.87 11.92
N ALA A 18 -1.30 -7.28 12.86
CA ALA A 18 -2.76 -7.17 12.76
C ALA A 18 -3.24 -5.71 12.64
N ALA A 19 -2.55 -4.78 13.30
CA ALA A 19 -2.90 -3.36 13.24
C ALA A 19 -2.65 -2.74 11.86
N HIS A 20 -1.90 -3.39 10.99
CA HIS A 20 -1.48 -2.88 9.69
C HIS A 20 -2.16 -3.59 8.53
N VAL A 21 -3.23 -4.34 8.79
CA VAL A 21 -4.11 -4.92 7.78
C VAL A 21 -5.51 -4.36 8.04
N LEU A 22 -6.00 -3.53 7.12
CA LEU A 22 -7.28 -2.83 7.28
C LEU A 22 -8.34 -3.49 6.41
N THR A 23 -9.45 -3.85 7.02
CA THR A 23 -10.59 -4.48 6.31
C THR A 23 -11.92 -3.82 6.64
N ALA A 24 -12.01 -3.07 7.74
CA ALA A 24 -13.24 -2.41 8.13
C ALA A 24 -13.56 -1.23 7.18
N PRO A 25 -14.83 -1.05 6.76
CA PRO A 25 -15.18 0.01 5.81
C PRO A 25 -14.73 1.41 6.25
N GLU A 26 -14.87 1.74 7.52
CA GLU A 26 -14.47 3.05 8.05
C GLU A 26 -12.97 3.28 8.02
N ASP A 27 -12.17 2.22 8.07
CA ASP A 27 -10.72 2.31 8.02
C ASP A 27 -10.18 2.38 6.60
N ILE A 28 -10.85 1.72 5.65
CA ILE A 28 -10.36 1.64 4.27
C ILE A 28 -10.88 2.75 3.38
N LEU A 29 -11.95 3.43 3.75
CA LEU A 29 -12.56 4.46 2.91
C LEU A 29 -11.59 5.54 2.44
N PRO A 30 -10.68 6.08 3.27
CA PRO A 30 -9.74 7.12 2.84
C PRO A 30 -8.78 6.65 1.73
N TYR A 31 -8.58 5.35 1.57
CA TYR A 31 -7.65 4.78 0.59
C TYR A 31 -8.26 4.61 -0.80
N GLY A 32 -9.52 4.97 -0.98
CA GLY A 32 -10.19 4.95 -2.27
C GLY A 32 -9.90 6.18 -3.13
N PHE A 33 -9.13 7.15 -2.64
CA PHE A 33 -8.89 8.42 -3.31
C PHE A 33 -7.41 8.65 -3.58
N ASP A 34 -7.13 9.49 -4.60
CA ASP A 34 -5.82 10.13 -4.74
C ASP A 34 -5.98 11.65 -4.62
N GLY A 35 -4.97 12.43 -5.03
CA GLY A 35 -5.00 13.89 -4.94
C GLY A 35 -5.98 14.57 -5.89
N THR A 36 -6.54 13.84 -6.84
CA THR A 36 -7.48 14.39 -7.82
C THR A 36 -8.89 14.57 -7.26
N ALA A 37 -9.22 14.00 -6.16
CA ALA A 37 -10.53 14.06 -5.49
C ALA A 37 -11.70 13.54 -6.32
N ALA A 38 -11.73 13.78 -7.63
CA ALA A 38 -12.78 13.29 -8.52
C ALA A 38 -12.64 11.79 -8.83
N LEU A 39 -11.44 11.24 -8.64
CA LEU A 39 -11.15 9.84 -8.89
C LEU A 39 -11.15 9.08 -7.57
N LYS A 40 -11.98 8.08 -7.48
CA LYS A 40 -11.97 7.14 -6.35
C LYS A 40 -12.35 5.76 -6.85
N GLY A 41 -11.85 4.73 -6.18
CA GLY A 41 -12.14 3.35 -6.53
C GLY A 41 -12.47 2.50 -5.31
N PRO A 42 -13.06 1.32 -5.52
CA PRO A 42 -13.39 0.42 -4.43
C PRO A 42 -12.13 -0.16 -3.79
N VAL A 43 -12.12 -0.22 -2.47
CA VAL A 43 -11.03 -0.80 -1.69
C VAL A 43 -11.57 -1.97 -0.88
N GLY A 44 -10.97 -3.14 -1.04
CA GLY A 44 -11.36 -4.31 -0.26
C GLY A 44 -10.40 -4.61 0.88
N LEU A 45 -9.14 -4.21 0.73
CA LEU A 45 -8.08 -4.61 1.64
C LEU A 45 -6.92 -3.63 1.54
N VAL A 46 -6.47 -3.11 2.67
CA VAL A 46 -5.32 -2.22 2.75
C VAL A 46 -4.26 -2.84 3.65
N VAL A 47 -3.03 -2.88 3.17
CA VAL A 47 -1.89 -3.40 3.92
C VAL A 47 -0.81 -2.32 4.02
N LEU A 48 -0.28 -2.12 5.22
CA LEU A 48 0.74 -1.12 5.50
C LEU A 48 2.04 -1.80 5.95
N PRO A 49 2.92 -2.18 5.02
CA PRO A 49 4.20 -2.79 5.39
C PRO A 49 5.13 -1.78 6.04
N GLY A 50 6.00 -2.26 6.93
CA GLY A 50 6.93 -1.42 7.68
C GLY A 50 8.38 -1.56 7.25
N SER A 51 8.68 -2.42 6.27
CA SER A 51 10.04 -2.64 5.79
C SER A 51 10.02 -3.17 4.36
N THR A 52 11.17 -3.13 3.70
CA THR A 52 11.32 -3.71 2.36
C THR A 52 11.05 -5.22 2.39
N ALA A 53 11.48 -5.91 3.44
CA ALA A 53 11.22 -7.35 3.57
C ALA A 53 9.73 -7.64 3.67
N GLU A 54 8.97 -6.81 4.39
CA GLU A 54 7.52 -6.95 4.47
C GLU A 54 6.85 -6.67 3.13
N VAL A 55 7.30 -5.65 2.40
CA VAL A 55 6.80 -5.38 1.04
C VAL A 55 7.00 -6.60 0.15
N SER A 56 8.20 -7.17 0.14
CA SER A 56 8.50 -8.36 -0.66
C SER A 56 7.59 -9.53 -0.32
N ALA A 57 7.36 -9.78 0.96
CA ALA A 57 6.49 -10.87 1.42
C ALA A 57 5.03 -10.65 0.99
N VAL A 58 4.53 -9.42 1.12
CA VAL A 58 3.15 -9.09 0.73
C VAL A 58 2.97 -9.22 -0.79
N VAL A 59 3.92 -8.69 -1.56
CA VAL A 59 3.86 -8.78 -3.04
C VAL A 59 3.91 -10.24 -3.49
N GLY A 60 4.78 -11.05 -2.88
CA GLY A 60 4.88 -12.47 -3.19
C GLY A 60 3.58 -13.21 -2.90
N LEU A 61 2.95 -12.92 -1.78
CA LEU A 61 1.67 -13.53 -1.40
C LEU A 61 0.55 -13.10 -2.37
N ALA A 62 0.50 -11.82 -2.72
CA ALA A 62 -0.49 -11.32 -3.68
C ALA A 62 -0.31 -11.98 -5.05
N HIS A 63 0.93 -12.14 -5.50
CA HIS A 63 1.23 -12.82 -6.76
C HIS A 63 0.76 -14.28 -6.72
N GLU A 64 1.04 -14.98 -5.64
CA GLU A 64 0.62 -16.37 -5.43
C GLU A 64 -0.91 -16.53 -5.51
N ARG A 65 -1.65 -15.53 -5.03
CA ARG A 65 -3.11 -15.53 -4.99
C ARG A 65 -3.76 -14.86 -6.19
N GLY A 66 -2.98 -14.31 -7.12
CA GLY A 66 -3.51 -13.61 -8.28
C GLY A 66 -4.21 -12.31 -7.93
N LEU A 67 -3.83 -11.65 -6.83
CA LEU A 67 -4.43 -10.39 -6.39
C LEU A 67 -3.76 -9.20 -7.07
N PRO A 68 -4.53 -8.32 -7.72
CA PRO A 68 -3.97 -7.06 -8.20
C PRO A 68 -3.52 -6.19 -7.03
N ILE A 69 -2.40 -5.49 -7.20
CA ILE A 69 -1.89 -4.56 -6.19
C ILE A 69 -1.94 -3.14 -6.74
N VAL A 70 -2.42 -2.22 -5.93
CA VAL A 70 -2.28 -0.78 -6.18
C VAL A 70 -1.44 -0.21 -5.05
N THR A 71 -0.31 0.39 -5.40
CA THR A 71 0.58 1.00 -4.41
C THR A 71 0.20 2.47 -4.21
N ARG A 72 0.38 2.94 -2.98
CA ARG A 72 0.21 4.37 -2.69
C ARG A 72 1.10 4.80 -1.53
N GLY A 73 1.43 6.11 -1.52
CA GLY A 73 1.96 6.79 -0.35
C GLY A 73 0.82 7.49 0.38
N SER A 74 0.90 8.82 0.51
CA SER A 74 -0.17 9.62 1.14
C SER A 74 -1.41 9.81 0.26
N GLY A 75 -1.36 9.42 -1.01
CA GLY A 75 -2.49 9.54 -1.92
C GLY A 75 -2.63 10.94 -2.54
N THR A 76 -1.54 11.71 -2.60
CA THR A 76 -1.55 13.07 -3.14
C THR A 76 -1.27 13.16 -4.64
N GLY A 77 -0.96 12.04 -5.29
CA GLY A 77 -0.71 12.01 -6.73
C GLY A 77 -1.96 12.42 -7.52
N LEU A 78 -1.75 13.05 -8.67
CA LEU A 78 -2.85 13.60 -9.48
C LEU A 78 -3.16 12.79 -10.73
N SER A 79 -2.40 11.72 -10.99
CA SER A 79 -2.56 10.93 -12.22
C SER A 79 -3.57 9.78 -12.09
N GLY A 80 -4.11 9.55 -10.90
CA GLY A 80 -5.00 8.41 -10.64
C GLY A 80 -4.29 7.09 -10.40
N GLY A 81 -2.95 7.09 -10.32
CA GLY A 81 -2.18 5.88 -10.10
C GLY A 81 -2.40 5.21 -8.75
N SER A 82 -2.87 5.97 -7.75
CA SER A 82 -3.20 5.45 -6.41
C SER A 82 -4.66 5.04 -6.28
N VAL A 83 -5.48 5.20 -7.31
CA VAL A 83 -6.90 4.83 -7.24
C VAL A 83 -7.01 3.31 -7.43
N PRO A 84 -7.57 2.60 -6.46
CA PRO A 84 -7.63 1.14 -6.54
C PRO A 84 -8.62 0.64 -7.57
N SER A 85 -8.30 -0.49 -8.18
CA SER A 85 -9.25 -1.26 -8.98
C SER A 85 -10.03 -2.21 -8.10
N GLU A 86 -11.18 -2.67 -8.59
CA GLU A 86 -12.03 -3.60 -7.85
C GLU A 86 -11.29 -4.89 -7.53
N GLY A 87 -11.42 -5.37 -6.30
CA GLY A 87 -10.80 -6.61 -5.85
C GLY A 87 -9.31 -6.51 -5.56
N CYS A 88 -8.74 -5.32 -5.58
CA CYS A 88 -7.30 -5.14 -5.37
C CYS A 88 -6.92 -5.09 -3.90
N LEU A 89 -5.63 -5.36 -3.66
CA LEU A 89 -4.96 -5.07 -2.40
C LEU A 89 -4.28 -3.71 -2.55
N VAL A 90 -4.59 -2.78 -1.67
CA VAL A 90 -3.89 -1.49 -1.62
C VAL A 90 -2.67 -1.64 -0.72
N LEU A 91 -1.50 -1.44 -1.31
CA LEU A 91 -0.23 -1.47 -0.58
C LEU A 91 0.17 -0.04 -0.25
N CYS A 92 -0.02 0.34 1.01
CA CYS A 92 0.23 1.70 1.46
C CYS A 92 1.62 1.80 2.09
N LEU A 93 2.48 2.64 1.55
CA LEU A 93 3.89 2.74 1.91
C LEU A 93 4.20 3.85 2.91
N THR A 94 3.20 4.38 3.60
CA THR A 94 3.38 5.52 4.51
C THR A 94 4.26 5.23 5.72
N ARG A 95 4.44 3.95 6.09
CA ARG A 95 5.36 3.57 7.17
C ARG A 95 6.82 3.58 6.74
N LEU A 96 7.09 3.60 5.42
CA LEU A 96 8.43 3.64 4.85
C LEU A 96 8.76 5.11 4.57
N ASP A 97 9.23 5.82 5.58
CA ASP A 97 9.33 7.28 5.58
C ASP A 97 10.76 7.80 5.82
N GLN A 98 11.78 6.94 5.64
CA GLN A 98 13.16 7.30 5.91
C GLN A 98 13.93 7.65 4.65
N VAL A 99 14.72 8.72 4.72
CA VAL A 99 15.76 9.03 3.76
C VAL A 99 17.03 8.34 4.24
N LEU A 100 17.53 7.37 3.46
CA LEU A 100 18.67 6.54 3.86
C LEU A 100 20.01 7.22 3.61
N ALA A 101 20.15 7.94 2.49
CA ALA A 101 21.37 8.63 2.14
C ALA A 101 21.09 9.76 1.17
N VAL A 102 21.84 10.86 1.32
CA VAL A 102 21.84 11.99 0.38
C VAL A 102 23.25 12.11 -0.19
N ASP A 103 23.38 12.05 -1.51
CA ASP A 103 24.62 12.27 -2.21
C ASP A 103 24.53 13.55 -3.03
N ALA A 104 24.96 14.66 -2.44
CA ALA A 104 24.84 15.97 -3.07
C ALA A 104 25.76 16.09 -4.29
N ALA A 105 26.90 15.39 -4.31
CA ALA A 105 27.83 15.45 -5.43
C ALA A 105 27.27 14.83 -6.70
N ASN A 106 26.50 13.76 -6.56
CA ASN A 106 25.84 13.08 -7.66
C ASN A 106 24.36 13.45 -7.81
N LEU A 107 23.84 14.37 -6.99
CA LEU A 107 22.46 14.81 -6.99
C LEU A 107 21.48 13.64 -6.81
N THR A 108 21.82 12.71 -5.92
CA THR A 108 21.00 11.53 -5.65
C THR A 108 20.59 11.44 -4.19
N VAL A 109 19.42 10.84 -3.97
CA VAL A 109 18.90 10.53 -2.64
C VAL A 109 18.51 9.07 -2.62
N ARG A 110 18.93 8.36 -1.59
CA ARG A 110 18.48 7.00 -1.34
C ARG A 110 17.43 7.03 -0.24
N GLU A 111 16.23 6.56 -0.55
CA GLU A 111 15.12 6.57 0.40
C GLU A 111 14.42 5.20 0.41
N ILE A 112 13.54 4.99 1.37
CA ILE A 112 12.83 3.72 1.50
C ILE A 112 11.33 3.94 1.25
N GLY A 113 10.89 3.60 0.03
CA GLY A 113 9.49 3.43 -0.34
C GLY A 113 8.64 4.67 -0.50
N ARG A 114 9.06 5.83 0.02
CA ARG A 114 8.24 7.03 -0.01
C ARG A 114 9.13 8.27 -0.09
N ALA A 115 9.21 8.83 -1.31
CA ALA A 115 10.02 10.02 -1.58
C ALA A 115 9.34 11.34 -1.15
N HIS A 116 8.19 11.27 -0.56
CA HIS A 116 7.41 12.44 -0.19
C HIS A 116 7.90 13.07 1.11
N VAL A 117 8.00 14.37 1.12
CA VAL A 117 8.41 15.18 2.28
C VAL A 117 7.28 16.08 2.72
#